data_1bf928668bcc1c9d337e075c7b766fa8
#
_entry.id   1bf928668bcc1c9d337e075c7b766fa8
#
_cell.length_a   1.000
_cell.length_b   1.000
_cell.length_c   1.000
_cell.angle_alpha   90.00
_cell.angle_beta   90.00
_cell.angle_gamma   90.00
#
_symmetry.space_group_name_H-M   'P 1'
#
loop_
_entity.id
_entity.type
_entity.pdbx_description
1 polymer ?
#
loop_
_entity_poly.entity_id
_entity_poly.type
_entity_poly.pdbx_seq_one_letter_code
_entity_poly.pdbx_strand_id
1 'polypeptide(L)'
;MFAKRTFSAESVRRRARVGGGAGRGGARVAEGACPRPRLKLRARAAPAPLTHLPELVHMANSERVVLALGGGGLVGRGVVKALLDRGFRVAVISRDASRLEQLKAFVSPSTRDNLITVVGDIGSEEGAEEAKKAVLKAAGKVTDVVSSLGFSWWQGGPPHTQNLKELLWVLEALLLSTFVSWKAFFPLVRDDPNCTYTFITGGAGDKVLMPGTGFLTVGAAGALAFCQVLREEYPEAPCKLNQLKVNTGVAPPERMAPGYLNHLELGEAVAALVERKTDSHKVFCIDTPADLKTFLQ
;
A
#
# COMPACT_ATOMS: atom_id res chain seq x y z
N MET A 1 -13.10 5.20 -22.41
CA MET A 1 -12.33 6.44 -22.63
C MET A 1 -12.57 7.34 -21.41
N PHE A 2 -11.80 7.15 -20.32
CA PHE A 2 -11.98 7.91 -19.08
C PHE A 2 -10.82 8.90 -18.93
N ALA A 3 -11.15 10.19 -19.04
CA ALA A 3 -10.20 11.28 -18.95
C ALA A 3 -9.62 11.34 -17.52
N LYS A 4 -8.30 11.28 -17.39
CA LYS A 4 -7.54 11.54 -16.18
C LYS A 4 -7.80 12.98 -15.72
N ARG A 5 -8.60 13.19 -14.66
CA ARG A 5 -8.62 14.45 -13.96
C ARG A 5 -7.51 14.44 -12.90
N THR A 6 -6.37 15.00 -13.26
CA THR A 6 -5.30 15.31 -12.32
C THR A 6 -5.64 16.60 -11.58
N PHE A 7 -5.52 16.56 -10.25
CA PHE A 7 -5.68 17.72 -9.39
C PHE A 7 -4.59 18.76 -9.65
N SER A 8 -5.01 20.00 -9.94
CA SER A 8 -4.17 21.18 -9.81
C SER A 8 -4.53 21.89 -8.50
N ALA A 9 -3.52 22.26 -7.72
CA ALA A 9 -3.65 22.94 -6.43
C ALA A 9 -4.35 24.30 -6.47
N GLU A 10 -4.60 24.86 -7.65
CA GLU A 10 -5.21 26.18 -7.83
C GLU A 10 -6.72 26.24 -7.67
N SER A 11 -7.44 25.13 -7.81
CA SER A 11 -8.91 25.12 -7.74
C SER A 11 -9.48 25.22 -6.31
N VAL A 12 -8.65 25.08 -5.28
CA VAL A 12 -9.08 24.98 -3.88
C VAL A 12 -9.34 26.36 -3.22
N ARG A 13 -8.79 27.46 -3.77
CA ARG A 13 -8.82 28.76 -3.07
C ARG A 13 -10.08 29.62 -3.30
N ARG A 14 -11.03 29.24 -4.14
CA ARG A 14 -12.13 30.14 -4.54
C ARG A 14 -13.53 29.90 -3.92
N ARG A 15 -13.73 28.91 -3.02
CA ARG A 15 -15.08 28.63 -2.48
C ARG A 15 -15.25 28.58 -0.97
N ALA A 16 -14.40 29.26 -0.21
CA ALA A 16 -14.55 29.38 1.24
C ALA A 16 -15.00 30.78 1.65
N ARG A 17 -16.17 31.23 1.19
CA ARG A 17 -16.89 32.37 1.78
C ARG A 17 -18.34 32.27 1.35
N VAL A 18 -19.23 31.77 2.21
CA VAL A 18 -20.62 32.23 2.47
C VAL A 18 -21.26 31.26 3.49
N GLY A 19 -21.82 31.81 4.58
CA GLY A 19 -22.90 31.22 5.36
C GLY A 19 -22.59 30.87 6.83
N GLY A 20 -22.53 31.89 7.69
CA GLY A 20 -22.75 31.74 9.12
C GLY A 20 -24.24 31.63 9.44
N GLY A 21 -24.61 30.73 10.34
CA GLY A 21 -25.98 30.62 10.85
C GLY A 21 -25.98 29.74 12.11
N ALA A 22 -26.16 30.36 13.27
CA ALA A 22 -26.21 29.70 14.56
C ALA A 22 -27.59 29.01 14.77
N GLY A 23 -27.54 27.79 15.35
CA GLY A 23 -28.70 27.08 15.83
C GLY A 23 -28.33 26.11 16.94
N ARG A 24 -28.55 26.48 18.20
CA ARG A 24 -28.42 25.62 19.38
C ARG A 24 -29.62 24.67 19.45
N GLY A 25 -29.35 23.37 19.62
CA GLY A 25 -30.35 22.38 19.94
C GLY A 25 -29.68 21.12 20.48
N GLY A 26 -29.56 21.04 21.82
CA GLY A 26 -29.01 19.87 22.48
C GLY A 26 -30.02 18.72 22.48
N ALA A 27 -29.65 17.58 21.92
CA ALA A 27 -30.29 16.29 22.15
C ALA A 27 -29.26 15.35 22.77
N ARG A 28 -29.49 14.96 24.03
CA ARG A 28 -28.74 13.89 24.70
C ARG A 28 -29.12 12.57 24.04
N VAL A 29 -28.17 11.93 23.40
CA VAL A 29 -28.29 10.55 22.93
C VAL A 29 -27.89 9.64 24.11
N ALA A 30 -28.80 8.77 24.53
CA ALA A 30 -28.55 7.77 25.55
C ALA A 30 -27.56 6.71 25.03
N GLU A 31 -26.49 6.48 25.79
CA GLU A 31 -25.55 5.38 25.57
C GLU A 31 -26.25 4.03 25.85
N GLY A 32 -26.67 3.38 24.78
CA GLY A 32 -27.09 1.98 24.81
C GLY A 32 -25.85 1.07 24.77
N ALA A 33 -25.43 0.55 25.89
CA ALA A 33 -24.38 -0.46 25.97
C ALA A 33 -24.83 -1.73 25.29
N CYS A 34 -24.21 -2.07 24.18
CA CYS A 34 -24.36 -3.38 23.52
C CYS A 34 -23.64 -4.45 24.34
N PRO A 35 -24.29 -5.56 24.76
CA PRO A 35 -23.61 -6.59 25.51
C PRO A 35 -22.60 -7.33 24.65
N ARG A 36 -21.32 -7.26 25.02
CA ARG A 36 -20.24 -8.03 24.39
C ARG A 36 -20.40 -9.52 24.75
N PRO A 37 -20.40 -10.45 23.80
CA PRO A 37 -20.37 -11.88 24.12
C PRO A 37 -19.02 -12.20 24.80
N ARG A 38 -19.08 -12.78 26.02
CA ARG A 38 -17.91 -13.32 26.71
C ARG A 38 -17.46 -14.59 25.97
N LEU A 39 -16.46 -14.48 25.11
CA LEU A 39 -15.72 -15.65 24.64
C LEU A 39 -14.96 -16.26 25.84
N LYS A 40 -15.31 -17.49 26.21
CA LYS A 40 -14.53 -18.28 27.16
C LYS A 40 -13.20 -18.63 26.50
N LEU A 41 -12.14 -17.93 26.86
CA LEU A 41 -10.78 -18.35 26.52
C LEU A 41 -10.52 -19.72 27.14
N ARG A 42 -10.39 -20.76 26.32
CA ARG A 42 -9.78 -22.02 26.75
C ARG A 42 -8.30 -21.73 27.04
N ALA A 43 -7.85 -22.09 28.23
CA ALA A 43 -6.44 -22.03 28.60
C ALA A 43 -5.61 -22.81 27.57
N ARG A 44 -4.75 -22.11 26.84
CA ARG A 44 -3.77 -22.72 25.92
C ARG A 44 -2.68 -23.40 26.77
N ALA A 45 -2.32 -24.62 26.40
CA ALA A 45 -1.14 -25.30 26.88
C ALA A 45 0.09 -24.43 26.62
N ALA A 46 1.04 -24.42 27.54
CA ALA A 46 2.30 -23.71 27.40
C ALA A 46 3.02 -24.18 26.13
N PRO A 47 3.60 -23.26 25.33
CA PRO A 47 4.36 -23.65 24.15
C PRO A 47 5.59 -24.43 24.57
N ALA A 48 5.89 -25.51 23.83
CA ALA A 48 7.13 -26.27 23.96
C ALA A 48 8.34 -25.34 23.75
N PRO A 49 9.49 -25.60 24.40
CA PRO A 49 10.67 -24.77 24.25
C PRO A 49 11.11 -24.75 22.78
N LEU A 50 11.22 -23.55 22.22
CA LEU A 50 11.73 -23.28 20.87
C LEU A 50 13.22 -23.61 20.81
N THR A 51 13.54 -24.88 20.58
CA THR A 51 14.88 -25.31 20.19
C THR A 51 14.99 -25.22 18.67
N HIS A 52 15.84 -24.33 18.19
CA HIS A 52 16.15 -23.95 16.81
C HIS A 52 15.20 -22.92 16.19
N LEU A 53 15.45 -21.64 16.47
CA LEU A 53 15.21 -20.59 15.49
C LEU A 53 16.17 -20.84 14.31
N PRO A 54 15.68 -21.00 13.05
CA PRO A 54 16.57 -21.06 11.92
C PRO A 54 17.39 -19.77 11.89
N GLU A 55 18.71 -19.88 11.81
CA GLU A 55 19.60 -18.75 11.56
C GLU A 55 19.09 -17.99 10.33
N LEU A 56 18.87 -16.68 10.48
CA LEU A 56 18.50 -15.81 9.38
C LEU A 56 19.65 -15.80 8.38
N VAL A 57 19.56 -16.59 7.32
CA VAL A 57 20.52 -16.57 6.23
C VAL A 57 20.41 -15.22 5.55
N HIS A 58 21.46 -14.41 5.63
CA HIS A 58 21.50 -13.09 5.01
C HIS A 58 21.67 -13.25 3.49
N MET A 59 20.57 -13.30 2.74
CA MET A 59 20.62 -13.29 1.28
C MET A 59 21.10 -11.90 0.80
N ALA A 60 22.04 -11.88 -0.15
CA ALA A 60 22.44 -10.65 -0.82
C ALA A 60 21.25 -10.04 -1.58
N ASN A 61 21.18 -8.71 -1.67
CA ASN A 61 20.08 -8.04 -2.38
C ASN A 61 19.96 -8.50 -3.85
N SER A 62 21.06 -8.82 -4.51
CA SER A 62 21.09 -9.33 -5.89
C SER A 62 20.41 -10.70 -6.07
N GLU A 63 20.29 -11.48 -5.00
CA GLU A 63 19.60 -12.77 -5.01
C GLU A 63 18.11 -12.65 -4.70
N ARG A 64 17.67 -11.48 -4.26
CA ARG A 64 16.28 -11.18 -3.88
C ARG A 64 15.51 -10.62 -5.06
N VAL A 65 14.29 -11.07 -5.21
CA VAL A 65 13.34 -10.57 -6.21
C VAL A 65 12.15 -9.94 -5.49
N VAL A 66 12.01 -8.64 -5.62
CA VAL A 66 10.90 -7.87 -5.04
C VAL A 66 9.80 -7.70 -6.09
N LEU A 67 8.61 -8.19 -5.82
CA LEU A 67 7.42 -7.90 -6.61
C LEU A 67 6.81 -6.58 -6.14
N ALA A 68 6.90 -5.53 -6.96
CA ALA A 68 6.34 -4.21 -6.68
C ALA A 68 4.97 -4.03 -7.36
N LEU A 69 3.90 -4.33 -6.63
CA LEU A 69 2.52 -4.11 -7.06
C LEU A 69 2.22 -2.59 -7.03
N GLY A 70 1.68 -2.06 -8.12
CA GLY A 70 1.52 -0.63 -8.28
C GLY A 70 2.83 0.12 -8.61
N GLY A 71 3.90 -0.60 -8.98
CA GLY A 71 5.23 -0.06 -9.27
C GLY A 71 5.29 1.01 -10.36
N GLY A 72 4.32 1.04 -11.29
CA GLY A 72 4.19 2.10 -12.30
C GLY A 72 3.49 3.39 -11.80
N GLY A 73 2.99 3.43 -10.57
CA GLY A 73 2.39 4.61 -9.95
C GLY A 73 3.40 5.60 -9.39
N LEU A 74 2.93 6.74 -8.85
CA LEU A 74 3.83 7.77 -8.29
C LEU A 74 4.68 7.24 -7.13
N VAL A 75 4.06 6.64 -6.13
CA VAL A 75 4.75 6.04 -4.98
C VAL A 75 5.58 4.85 -5.45
N GLY A 76 4.95 3.94 -6.20
CA GLY A 76 5.58 2.69 -6.65
C GLY A 76 6.84 2.89 -7.47
N ARG A 77 6.92 3.89 -8.36
CA ARG A 77 8.14 4.14 -9.14
C ARG A 77 9.31 4.61 -8.27
N GLY A 78 9.03 5.38 -7.20
CA GLY A 78 10.05 5.72 -6.21
C GLY A 78 10.59 4.50 -5.50
N VAL A 79 9.69 3.59 -5.07
CA VAL A 79 10.05 2.31 -4.46
C VAL A 79 10.87 1.44 -5.41
N VAL A 80 10.41 1.28 -6.66
CA VAL A 80 11.14 0.49 -7.68
C VAL A 80 12.55 1.02 -7.89
N LYS A 81 12.70 2.35 -8.04
CA LYS A 81 14.01 2.96 -8.20
C LYS A 81 14.92 2.69 -7.00
N ALA A 82 14.44 2.93 -5.79
CA ALA A 82 15.22 2.74 -4.57
C ALA A 82 15.66 1.28 -4.37
N LEU A 83 14.78 0.31 -4.66
CA LEU A 83 15.11 -1.12 -4.60
C LEU A 83 16.18 -1.50 -5.63
N LEU A 84 16.04 -1.04 -6.88
CA LEU A 84 17.02 -1.29 -7.92
C LEU A 84 18.39 -0.68 -7.60
N ASP A 85 18.41 0.56 -7.09
CA ASP A 85 19.64 1.25 -6.71
C ASP A 85 20.35 0.58 -5.51
N ARG A 86 19.60 -0.20 -4.70
CA ARG A 86 20.14 -1.06 -3.62
C ARG A 86 20.52 -2.47 -4.09
N GLY A 87 20.46 -2.73 -5.40
CA GLY A 87 20.90 -3.99 -6.00
C GLY A 87 19.88 -5.12 -6.01
N PHE A 88 18.63 -4.86 -5.67
CA PHE A 88 17.55 -5.84 -5.81
C PHE A 88 17.17 -6.06 -7.28
N ARG A 89 16.68 -7.25 -7.59
CA ARG A 89 15.90 -7.48 -8.81
C ARG A 89 14.43 -7.12 -8.52
N VAL A 90 13.80 -6.37 -9.39
CA VAL A 90 12.42 -5.89 -9.16
C VAL A 90 11.50 -6.29 -10.29
N ALA A 91 10.42 -7.00 -9.97
CA ALA A 91 9.35 -7.33 -10.90
C ALA A 91 8.18 -6.36 -10.74
N VAL A 92 7.64 -5.86 -11.84
CA VAL A 92 6.49 -4.94 -11.85
C VAL A 92 5.43 -5.45 -12.81
N ILE A 93 4.19 -5.49 -12.35
CA ILE A 93 3.02 -5.84 -13.15
C ILE A 93 2.22 -4.57 -13.47
N SER A 94 1.80 -4.40 -14.71
CA SER A 94 0.88 -3.34 -15.12
C SER A 94 0.02 -3.80 -16.30
N ARG A 95 -1.26 -3.39 -16.31
CA ARG A 95 -2.15 -3.56 -17.47
C ARG A 95 -1.75 -2.72 -18.67
N ASP A 96 -1.03 -1.64 -18.41
CA ASP A 96 -0.63 -0.63 -19.39
C ASP A 96 0.87 -0.76 -19.67
N ALA A 97 1.19 -1.29 -20.84
CA ALA A 97 2.57 -1.44 -21.30
C ALA A 97 3.31 -0.10 -21.38
N SER A 98 2.61 1.01 -21.70
CA SER A 98 3.22 2.33 -21.80
C SER A 98 3.76 2.81 -20.46
N ARG A 99 3.08 2.46 -19.36
CA ARG A 99 3.58 2.75 -18.00
C ARG A 99 4.83 1.97 -17.64
N LEU A 100 4.95 0.74 -18.14
CA LEU A 100 6.15 -0.06 -17.94
C LEU A 100 7.34 0.52 -18.69
N GLU A 101 7.13 1.00 -19.91
CA GLU A 101 8.18 1.71 -20.67
C GLU A 101 8.57 3.05 -20.02
N GLN A 102 7.61 3.82 -19.51
CA GLN A 102 7.90 5.02 -18.72
C GLN A 102 8.71 4.69 -17.46
N LEU A 103 8.41 3.59 -16.80
CA LEU A 103 9.18 3.14 -15.64
C LEU A 103 10.61 2.74 -16.00
N LYS A 104 10.81 2.03 -17.11
CA LYS A 104 12.16 1.70 -17.64
C LYS A 104 12.96 2.96 -17.97
N ALA A 105 12.31 3.99 -18.50
CA ALA A 105 12.96 5.27 -18.75
C ALA A 105 13.29 6.07 -17.47
N PHE A 106 12.50 5.85 -16.41
CA PHE A 106 12.65 6.56 -15.14
C PHE A 106 13.77 6.01 -14.25
N VAL A 107 13.99 4.69 -14.25
CA VAL A 107 15.03 4.06 -13.43
C VAL A 107 16.42 4.31 -13.96
N SER A 108 17.44 4.19 -13.11
CA SER A 108 18.84 4.40 -13.47
C SER A 108 19.25 3.45 -14.62
N PRO A 109 19.92 3.93 -15.66
CA PRO A 109 20.36 3.07 -16.77
C PRO A 109 21.20 1.86 -16.31
N SER A 110 22.05 2.07 -15.30
CA SER A 110 22.94 1.04 -14.75
C SER A 110 22.22 -0.10 -13.99
N THR A 111 20.98 0.13 -13.55
CA THR A 111 20.20 -0.87 -12.79
C THR A 111 19.01 -1.43 -13.58
N ARG A 112 18.81 -0.94 -14.80
CA ARG A 112 17.64 -1.26 -15.64
C ARG A 112 17.51 -2.73 -15.96
N ASP A 113 18.63 -3.45 -16.11
CA ASP A 113 18.63 -4.88 -16.41
C ASP A 113 18.08 -5.74 -15.25
N ASN A 114 18.04 -5.18 -14.04
CA ASN A 114 17.41 -5.80 -12.89
C ASN A 114 15.90 -5.55 -12.79
N LEU A 115 15.33 -4.74 -13.69
CA LEU A 115 13.90 -4.46 -13.76
C LEU A 115 13.20 -5.46 -14.70
N ILE A 116 12.31 -6.27 -14.14
CA ILE A 116 11.49 -7.24 -14.84
C ILE A 116 10.08 -6.66 -15.00
N THR A 117 9.61 -6.50 -16.21
CA THR A 117 8.27 -5.95 -16.48
C THR A 117 7.34 -7.02 -17.04
N VAL A 118 6.13 -7.10 -16.50
CA VAL A 118 5.08 -8.05 -16.92
C VAL A 118 3.81 -7.28 -17.22
N VAL A 119 3.28 -7.43 -18.44
CA VAL A 119 1.94 -6.94 -18.77
C VAL A 119 0.93 -7.93 -18.22
N GLY A 120 0.05 -7.48 -17.32
CA GLY A 120 -0.95 -8.35 -16.69
C GLY A 120 -1.94 -7.55 -15.83
N ASP A 121 -3.06 -8.19 -15.51
CA ASP A 121 -4.11 -7.62 -14.68
C ASP A 121 -4.16 -8.34 -13.32
N ILE A 122 -4.12 -7.58 -12.25
CA ILE A 122 -4.27 -8.07 -10.86
C ILE A 122 -5.61 -7.64 -10.25
N GLY A 123 -6.56 -7.20 -11.07
CA GLY A 123 -7.89 -6.80 -10.66
C GLY A 123 -8.88 -7.98 -10.55
N SER A 124 -8.53 -9.16 -11.07
CA SER A 124 -9.30 -10.40 -10.94
C SER A 124 -8.42 -11.55 -10.45
N GLU A 125 -9.02 -12.58 -9.88
CA GLU A 125 -8.28 -13.75 -9.39
C GLU A 125 -7.55 -14.48 -10.53
N GLU A 126 -8.23 -14.67 -11.66
CA GLU A 126 -7.66 -15.32 -12.84
C GLU A 126 -6.48 -14.50 -13.41
N GLY A 127 -6.66 -13.19 -13.56
CA GLY A 127 -5.61 -12.30 -14.05
C GLY A 127 -4.40 -12.25 -13.12
N ALA A 128 -4.62 -12.26 -11.80
CA ALA A 128 -3.55 -12.30 -10.81
C ALA A 128 -2.77 -13.62 -10.84
N GLU A 129 -3.45 -14.76 -11.04
CA GLU A 129 -2.80 -16.06 -11.19
C GLU A 129 -1.98 -16.16 -12.49
N GLU A 130 -2.50 -15.62 -13.60
CA GLU A 130 -1.76 -15.52 -14.87
C GLU A 130 -0.53 -14.61 -14.72
N ALA A 131 -0.70 -13.45 -14.12
CA ALA A 131 0.40 -12.53 -13.85
C ALA A 131 1.46 -13.15 -12.92
N LYS A 132 1.05 -13.91 -11.90
CA LYS A 132 1.96 -14.66 -11.03
C LYS A 132 2.80 -15.66 -11.82
N LYS A 133 2.18 -16.47 -12.68
CA LYS A 133 2.89 -17.41 -13.54
C LYS A 133 3.91 -16.70 -14.45
N ALA A 134 3.52 -15.57 -15.05
CA ALA A 134 4.39 -14.78 -15.89
C ALA A 134 5.59 -14.19 -15.11
N VAL A 135 5.36 -13.67 -13.89
CA VAL A 135 6.44 -13.20 -13.01
C VAL A 135 7.39 -14.32 -12.65
N LEU A 136 6.88 -15.47 -12.22
CA LEU A 136 7.72 -16.61 -11.85
C LEU A 136 8.53 -17.15 -13.03
N LYS A 137 7.93 -17.14 -14.24
CA LYS A 137 8.64 -17.51 -15.48
C LYS A 137 9.80 -16.55 -15.79
N ALA A 138 9.60 -15.24 -15.60
CA ALA A 138 10.58 -14.22 -15.94
C ALA A 138 11.65 -14.02 -14.85
N ALA A 139 11.26 -14.11 -13.58
CA ALA A 139 12.11 -13.81 -12.43
C ALA A 139 12.68 -15.05 -11.74
N GLY A 140 12.07 -16.22 -11.94
CA GLY A 140 12.41 -17.49 -11.30
C GLY A 140 11.81 -17.67 -9.90
N LYS A 141 11.77 -16.60 -9.12
CA LYS A 141 11.22 -16.57 -7.74
C LYS A 141 10.69 -15.19 -7.38
N VAL A 142 9.96 -15.12 -6.27
CA VAL A 142 9.64 -13.87 -5.56
C VAL A 142 10.01 -14.07 -4.09
N THR A 143 10.82 -13.20 -3.54
CA THR A 143 11.24 -13.23 -2.13
C THR A 143 10.60 -12.15 -1.31
N ASP A 144 10.15 -11.08 -1.93
CA ASP A 144 9.55 -9.94 -1.26
C ASP A 144 8.39 -9.38 -2.09
N VAL A 145 7.38 -8.87 -1.40
CA VAL A 145 6.26 -8.19 -2.05
C VAL A 145 6.08 -6.81 -1.42
N VAL A 146 6.04 -5.78 -2.25
CA VAL A 146 5.65 -4.43 -1.85
C VAL A 146 4.37 -4.04 -2.58
N SER A 147 3.30 -3.85 -1.82
CA SER A 147 1.98 -3.48 -2.36
C SER A 147 1.74 -2.00 -2.16
N SER A 148 1.81 -1.22 -3.24
CA SER A 148 1.50 0.21 -3.31
C SER A 148 0.26 0.46 -4.17
N LEU A 149 -0.75 -0.39 -4.00
CA LEU A 149 -2.03 -0.30 -4.72
C LEU A 149 -2.86 0.82 -4.11
N GLY A 150 -3.02 1.90 -4.85
CA GLY A 150 -3.76 3.04 -4.40
C GLY A 150 -3.74 4.20 -5.40
N PHE A 151 -4.60 5.16 -5.19
CA PHE A 151 -4.69 6.37 -6.01
C PHE A 151 -5.39 7.48 -5.24
N SER A 152 -5.27 8.72 -5.71
CA SER A 152 -6.04 9.84 -5.22
C SER A 152 -7.29 10.00 -6.08
N TRP A 153 -8.45 10.14 -5.44
CA TRP A 153 -9.73 10.27 -6.11
C TRP A 153 -10.57 11.40 -5.51
N TRP A 154 -11.26 12.12 -6.39
CA TRP A 154 -12.24 13.11 -6.04
C TRP A 154 -13.51 12.89 -6.86
N GLN A 155 -14.59 12.50 -6.21
CA GLN A 155 -15.87 12.20 -6.85
C GLN A 155 -16.66 13.43 -7.27
N GLY A 156 -16.31 14.62 -6.77
CA GLY A 156 -16.87 15.90 -7.22
C GLY A 156 -18.07 16.40 -6.44
N GLY A 157 -18.73 15.59 -5.62
CA GLY A 157 -19.89 15.99 -4.84
C GLY A 157 -20.19 15.05 -3.67
N PRO A 158 -21.28 15.30 -2.93
CA PRO A 158 -21.66 14.44 -1.82
C PRO A 158 -22.09 13.04 -2.31
N PRO A 159 -21.93 12.00 -1.49
CA PRO A 159 -22.13 10.60 -1.91
C PRO A 159 -23.51 10.31 -2.52
N HIS A 160 -24.59 10.92 -2.02
CA HIS A 160 -25.94 10.68 -2.52
C HIS A 160 -26.19 11.20 -3.95
N THR A 161 -25.31 12.05 -4.48
CA THR A 161 -25.39 12.57 -5.86
C THR A 161 -24.52 11.77 -6.83
N GLN A 162 -23.80 10.77 -6.33
CA GLN A 162 -22.83 10.03 -7.09
C GLN A 162 -23.39 8.71 -7.62
N ASN A 163 -22.72 8.17 -8.61
CA ASN A 163 -23.10 6.94 -9.28
C ASN A 163 -22.53 5.72 -8.52
N LEU A 164 -23.33 4.66 -8.36
CA LEU A 164 -22.89 3.41 -7.75
C LEU A 164 -21.65 2.81 -8.46
N LYS A 165 -21.56 2.93 -9.79
CA LYS A 165 -20.41 2.44 -10.56
C LYS A 165 -19.09 3.10 -10.12
N GLU A 166 -19.14 4.37 -9.69
CA GLU A 166 -17.96 5.08 -9.22
C GLU A 166 -17.49 4.55 -7.86
N LEU A 167 -18.42 4.27 -6.95
CA LEU A 167 -18.10 3.61 -5.68
C LEU A 167 -17.52 2.21 -5.91
N LEU A 168 -18.16 1.41 -6.75
CA LEU A 168 -17.66 0.05 -7.06
C LEU A 168 -16.26 0.09 -7.64
N TRP A 169 -16.00 1.00 -8.59
CA TRP A 169 -14.66 1.16 -9.16
C TRP A 169 -13.61 1.56 -8.12
N VAL A 170 -13.95 2.43 -7.16
CA VAL A 170 -13.04 2.80 -6.06
C VAL A 170 -12.77 1.61 -5.15
N LEU A 171 -13.80 0.80 -4.81
CA LEU A 171 -13.63 -0.42 -4.03
C LEU A 171 -12.78 -1.46 -4.76
N GLU A 172 -13.02 -1.67 -6.04
CA GLU A 172 -12.22 -2.56 -6.89
C GLU A 172 -10.75 -2.13 -6.90
N ALA A 173 -10.49 -0.84 -7.08
CA ALA A 173 -9.12 -0.35 -7.21
C ALA A 173 -8.34 -0.30 -5.89
N LEU A 174 -8.99 -0.20 -4.73
CA LEU A 174 -8.33 -0.11 -3.43
C LEU A 174 -8.43 -1.39 -2.61
N LEU A 175 -9.65 -1.87 -2.37
CA LEU A 175 -9.90 -3.01 -1.50
C LEU A 175 -9.74 -4.34 -2.23
N LEU A 176 -10.48 -4.53 -3.34
CA LEU A 176 -10.50 -5.83 -4.01
C LEU A 176 -9.16 -6.15 -4.68
N SER A 177 -8.48 -5.16 -5.28
CA SER A 177 -7.13 -5.37 -5.81
C SER A 177 -6.13 -5.76 -4.72
N THR A 178 -6.26 -5.20 -3.51
CA THR A 178 -5.42 -5.57 -2.36
C THR A 178 -5.69 -7.00 -1.93
N PHE A 179 -6.97 -7.40 -1.84
CA PHE A 179 -7.37 -8.78 -1.51
C PHE A 179 -6.87 -9.78 -2.55
N VAL A 180 -7.15 -9.54 -3.83
CA VAL A 180 -6.75 -10.43 -4.94
C VAL A 180 -5.24 -10.59 -4.99
N SER A 181 -4.50 -9.49 -4.85
CA SER A 181 -3.05 -9.52 -4.82
C SER A 181 -2.50 -10.29 -3.63
N TRP A 182 -3.08 -10.10 -2.44
CA TRP A 182 -2.72 -10.87 -1.27
C TRP A 182 -2.92 -12.37 -1.50
N LYS A 183 -4.11 -12.76 -1.96
CA LYS A 183 -4.45 -14.16 -2.23
C LYS A 183 -3.48 -14.82 -3.21
N ALA A 184 -3.09 -14.10 -4.28
CA ALA A 184 -2.22 -14.64 -5.31
C ALA A 184 -0.74 -14.70 -4.88
N PHE A 185 -0.21 -13.66 -4.20
CA PHE A 185 1.23 -13.49 -4.03
C PHE A 185 1.73 -13.78 -2.61
N PHE A 186 0.89 -13.71 -1.58
CA PHE A 186 1.31 -14.04 -0.22
C PHE A 186 1.83 -15.47 -0.08
N PRO A 187 1.23 -16.50 -0.70
CA PRO A 187 1.74 -17.87 -0.64
C PRO A 187 3.18 -18.04 -1.14
N LEU A 188 3.70 -17.11 -1.95
CA LEU A 188 5.07 -17.18 -2.47
C LEU A 188 6.13 -16.82 -1.42
N VAL A 189 5.74 -16.09 -0.37
CA VAL A 189 6.66 -15.52 0.64
C VAL A 189 6.32 -15.95 2.06
N ARG A 190 5.12 -16.49 2.29
CA ARG A 190 4.52 -16.72 3.61
C ARG A 190 5.41 -17.53 4.55
N ASP A 191 6.01 -18.59 4.06
CA ASP A 191 6.61 -19.65 4.89
C ASP A 191 8.13 -19.48 5.08
N ASP A 192 8.71 -18.37 4.57
CA ASP A 192 10.13 -18.07 4.68
C ASP A 192 10.39 -16.83 5.56
N PRO A 193 11.12 -16.95 6.69
CA PRO A 193 11.45 -15.83 7.57
C PRO A 193 12.37 -14.78 6.92
N ASN A 194 13.01 -15.11 5.80
CA ASN A 194 13.82 -14.20 5.03
C ASN A 194 13.03 -13.37 4.01
N CYS A 195 11.76 -13.68 3.83
CA CYS A 195 10.86 -12.98 2.92
C CYS A 195 10.07 -11.88 3.62
N THR A 196 9.60 -10.90 2.84
CA THR A 196 8.78 -9.80 3.35
C THR A 196 7.50 -9.58 2.53
N TYR A 197 6.43 -9.13 3.19
CA TYR A 197 5.25 -8.56 2.54
C TYR A 197 4.96 -7.21 3.18
N THR A 198 5.13 -6.13 2.42
CA THR A 198 4.97 -4.76 2.90
C THR A 198 3.82 -4.07 2.18
N PHE A 199 2.82 -3.63 2.94
CA PHE A 199 1.75 -2.77 2.43
C PHE A 199 2.14 -1.30 2.54
N ILE A 200 1.88 -0.52 1.49
CA ILE A 200 1.88 0.94 1.55
C ILE A 200 0.43 1.39 1.47
N THR A 201 -0.05 2.03 2.52
CA THR A 201 -1.42 2.51 2.66
C THR A 201 -1.44 4.02 2.91
N GLY A 202 -2.61 4.62 2.88
CA GLY A 202 -2.77 6.06 3.11
C GLY A 202 -3.74 6.40 4.23
N GLY A 203 -3.51 7.51 4.91
CA GLY A 203 -4.40 8.06 5.95
C GLY A 203 -5.77 8.52 5.45
N ALA A 204 -6.02 8.48 4.15
CA ALA A 204 -7.33 8.74 3.56
C ALA A 204 -8.42 7.79 4.09
N GLY A 205 -8.04 6.61 4.59
CA GLY A 205 -8.96 5.67 5.21
C GLY A 205 -9.38 6.02 6.65
N ASP A 206 -8.68 6.91 7.32
CA ASP A 206 -9.03 7.30 8.70
C ASP A 206 -10.08 8.41 8.73
N LYS A 207 -10.06 9.28 7.73
CA LYS A 207 -10.94 10.45 7.67
C LYS A 207 -11.13 10.97 6.24
N VAL A 208 -12.23 11.67 6.02
CA VAL A 208 -12.46 12.40 4.77
C VAL A 208 -11.43 13.54 4.66
N LEU A 209 -10.60 13.51 3.61
CA LEU A 209 -9.55 14.50 3.39
C LEU A 209 -10.12 15.88 3.01
N MET A 210 -11.15 15.88 2.18
CA MET A 210 -11.89 17.08 1.76
C MET A 210 -13.27 16.69 1.22
N PRO A 211 -14.23 17.62 1.15
CA PRO A 211 -15.51 17.37 0.51
C PRO A 211 -15.33 16.79 -0.90
N GLY A 212 -16.07 15.73 -1.23
CA GLY A 212 -15.95 15.02 -2.51
C GLY A 212 -14.88 13.93 -2.58
N THR A 213 -14.28 13.52 -1.45
CA THR A 213 -13.36 12.37 -1.36
C THR A 213 -13.93 11.21 -0.54
N GLY A 214 -15.24 11.19 -0.28
CA GLY A 214 -15.87 10.19 0.59
C GLY A 214 -15.70 8.76 0.07
N PHE A 215 -15.80 8.52 -1.23
CA PHE A 215 -15.59 7.18 -1.80
C PHE A 215 -14.15 6.72 -1.66
N LEU A 216 -13.18 7.63 -1.85
CA LEU A 216 -11.78 7.33 -1.55
C LEU A 216 -11.61 6.86 -0.09
N THR A 217 -12.23 7.58 0.86
CA THR A 217 -12.18 7.21 2.27
C THR A 217 -12.76 5.84 2.52
N VAL A 218 -13.92 5.50 1.94
CA VAL A 218 -14.56 4.18 2.10
C VAL A 218 -13.65 3.06 1.58
N GLY A 219 -13.11 3.21 0.37
CA GLY A 219 -12.21 2.21 -0.21
C GLY A 219 -10.90 2.07 0.55
N ALA A 220 -10.30 3.18 0.96
CA ALA A 220 -9.06 3.19 1.74
C ALA A 220 -9.26 2.62 3.15
N ALA A 221 -10.39 2.93 3.82
CA ALA A 221 -10.73 2.35 5.12
C ALA A 221 -10.89 0.83 5.02
N GLY A 222 -11.54 0.33 3.96
CA GLY A 222 -11.62 -1.10 3.68
C GLY A 222 -10.25 -1.76 3.55
N ALA A 223 -9.33 -1.15 2.80
CA ALA A 223 -7.96 -1.65 2.65
C ALA A 223 -7.18 -1.61 3.97
N LEU A 224 -7.33 -0.55 4.79
CA LEU A 224 -6.72 -0.49 6.14
C LEU A 224 -7.24 -1.60 7.05
N ALA A 225 -8.55 -1.80 7.10
CA ALA A 225 -9.19 -2.86 7.88
C ALA A 225 -8.71 -4.25 7.42
N PHE A 226 -8.61 -4.46 6.12
CA PHE A 226 -8.10 -5.71 5.56
C PHE A 226 -6.65 -5.96 5.99
N CYS A 227 -5.75 -4.98 5.89
CA CYS A 227 -4.38 -5.11 6.38
C CYS A 227 -4.31 -5.43 7.88
N GLN A 228 -5.24 -4.90 8.70
CA GLN A 228 -5.33 -5.23 10.11
C GLN A 228 -5.74 -6.68 10.32
N VAL A 229 -6.81 -7.14 9.65
CA VAL A 229 -7.28 -8.54 9.69
C VAL A 229 -6.14 -9.49 9.36
N LEU A 230 -5.36 -9.22 8.31
CA LEU A 230 -4.24 -10.07 7.91
C LEU A 230 -3.18 -10.21 9.01
N ARG A 231 -2.83 -9.12 9.68
CA ARG A 231 -1.87 -9.18 10.80
C ARG A 231 -2.39 -9.97 12.00
N GLU A 232 -3.71 -9.95 12.23
CA GLU A 232 -4.36 -10.66 13.33
C GLU A 232 -4.59 -12.13 13.02
N GLU A 233 -4.90 -12.47 11.77
CA GLU A 233 -5.16 -13.86 11.35
C GLU A 233 -3.87 -14.65 11.04
N TYR A 234 -2.78 -13.97 10.71
CA TYR A 234 -1.48 -14.59 10.41
C TYR A 234 -0.38 -14.21 11.41
N PRO A 235 -0.60 -14.26 12.74
CA PRO A 235 0.36 -13.79 13.74
C PRO A 235 1.66 -14.61 13.75
N GLU A 236 1.59 -15.86 13.30
CA GLU A 236 2.70 -16.80 13.30
C GLU A 236 3.36 -16.93 11.91
N ALA A 237 2.99 -16.08 10.93
CA ALA A 237 3.60 -16.14 9.61
C ALA A 237 5.11 -15.84 9.71
N PRO A 238 5.99 -16.75 9.24
CA PRO A 238 7.44 -16.54 9.30
C PRO A 238 7.90 -15.29 8.56
N CYS A 239 7.31 -14.98 7.40
CA CYS A 239 7.65 -13.79 6.62
C CYS A 239 7.37 -12.50 7.40
N LYS A 240 8.12 -11.45 7.09
CA LYS A 240 7.95 -10.13 7.72
C LYS A 240 6.75 -9.41 7.09
N LEU A 241 5.63 -9.37 7.81
CA LEU A 241 4.39 -8.74 7.38
C LEU A 241 4.28 -7.33 7.98
N ASN A 242 4.49 -6.29 7.17
CA ASN A 242 4.53 -4.91 7.64
C ASN A 242 3.62 -3.99 6.83
N GLN A 243 3.30 -2.84 7.42
CA GLN A 243 2.52 -1.78 6.78
C GLN A 243 3.20 -0.43 7.00
N LEU A 244 3.43 0.31 5.92
CA LEU A 244 3.81 1.72 5.96
C LEU A 244 2.57 2.55 5.65
N LYS A 245 2.09 3.31 6.63
CA LYS A 245 0.90 4.15 6.51
C LYS A 245 1.31 5.61 6.31
N VAL A 246 1.03 6.15 5.15
CA VAL A 246 1.37 7.53 4.76
C VAL A 246 0.18 8.44 5.01
N ASN A 247 0.29 9.33 5.99
CA ASN A 247 -0.80 10.20 6.44
C ASN A 247 -0.74 11.61 5.84
N THR A 248 0.16 11.86 4.90
CA THR A 248 0.32 13.14 4.22
C THR A 248 0.38 12.98 2.70
N GLY A 249 0.39 14.09 1.97
CA GLY A 249 0.51 14.08 0.52
C GLY A 249 1.88 13.58 0.06
N VAL A 250 1.90 12.89 -1.08
CA VAL A 250 3.13 12.46 -1.75
C VAL A 250 3.19 13.10 -3.12
N ALA A 251 4.32 13.70 -3.46
CA ALA A 251 4.52 14.38 -4.74
C ALA A 251 5.89 14.07 -5.34
N PRO A 252 6.06 14.25 -6.65
CA PRO A 252 7.37 14.26 -7.27
C PRO A 252 8.06 15.60 -6.95
N PRO A 253 9.41 15.69 -7.08
CA PRO A 253 10.18 16.88 -6.69
C PRO A 253 9.67 18.20 -7.28
N GLU A 254 9.19 18.17 -8.52
CA GLU A 254 8.70 19.35 -9.24
C GLU A 254 7.29 19.83 -8.79
N ARG A 255 6.62 19.07 -7.91
CA ARG A 255 5.25 19.36 -7.41
C ARG A 255 5.16 19.32 -5.89
N MET A 256 6.27 19.51 -5.20
CA MET A 256 6.30 19.52 -3.74
C MET A 256 5.46 20.66 -3.16
N ALA A 257 4.72 20.39 -2.11
CA ALA A 257 4.01 21.36 -1.30
C ALA A 257 4.45 21.22 0.17
N PRO A 258 4.25 22.26 1.00
CA PRO A 258 4.60 22.19 2.42
C PRO A 258 3.96 20.97 3.10
N GLY A 259 4.76 20.19 3.80
CA GLY A 259 4.33 18.97 4.49
C GLY A 259 4.20 17.72 3.61
N TYR A 260 4.38 17.83 2.30
CA TYR A 260 4.36 16.65 1.41
C TYR A 260 5.67 15.87 1.50
N LEU A 261 5.58 14.58 1.26
CA LEU A 261 6.73 13.70 1.09
C LEU A 261 7.18 13.66 -0.37
N ASN A 262 8.49 13.65 -0.56
CA ASN A 262 9.06 13.31 -1.86
C ASN A 262 8.91 11.80 -2.10
N HIS A 263 8.32 11.39 -3.24
CA HIS A 263 8.11 9.99 -3.57
C HIS A 263 9.42 9.18 -3.67
N LEU A 264 10.55 9.82 -3.95
CA LEU A 264 11.85 9.16 -3.96
C LEU A 264 12.33 8.85 -2.53
N GLU A 265 12.23 9.80 -1.60
CA GLU A 265 12.59 9.60 -0.19
C GLU A 265 11.69 8.55 0.46
N LEU A 266 10.38 8.54 0.13
CA LEU A 266 9.47 7.50 0.55
C LEU A 266 9.88 6.13 -0.01
N GLY A 267 10.34 6.09 -1.26
CA GLY A 267 10.89 4.88 -1.88
C GLY A 267 12.08 4.33 -1.11
N GLU A 268 13.01 5.19 -0.68
CA GLU A 268 14.17 4.82 0.12
C GLU A 268 13.76 4.23 1.48
N ALA A 269 12.77 4.80 2.16
CA ALA A 269 12.27 4.28 3.43
C ALA A 269 11.66 2.86 3.26
N VAL A 270 10.88 2.65 2.20
CA VAL A 270 10.31 1.34 1.90
C VAL A 270 11.41 0.33 1.57
N ALA A 271 12.39 0.71 0.75
CA ALA A 271 13.49 -0.17 0.41
C ALA A 271 14.34 -0.55 1.64
N ALA A 272 14.58 0.41 2.57
CA ALA A 272 15.24 0.14 3.84
C ALA A 272 14.44 -0.85 4.72
N LEU A 273 13.11 -0.73 4.76
CA LEU A 273 12.26 -1.67 5.51
C LEU A 273 12.33 -3.09 4.94
N VAL A 274 12.29 -3.23 3.61
CA VAL A 274 12.44 -4.51 2.92
C VAL A 274 13.82 -5.11 3.16
N GLU A 275 14.87 -4.29 3.21
CA GLU A 275 16.24 -4.74 3.40
C GLU A 275 16.52 -5.21 4.83
N ARG A 276 16.10 -4.44 5.85
CA ARG A 276 16.44 -4.68 7.26
C ARG A 276 15.84 -5.97 7.83
N LYS A 277 14.60 -6.32 7.50
CA LYS A 277 13.89 -7.54 7.97
C LYS A 277 13.83 -7.70 9.51
N THR A 278 14.06 -6.65 10.25
CA THR A 278 14.12 -6.69 11.74
C THR A 278 12.75 -6.71 12.37
N ASP A 279 11.77 -6.10 11.70
CA ASP A 279 10.43 -5.89 12.23
C ASP A 279 9.41 -6.75 11.48
N SER A 280 8.42 -7.24 12.21
CA SER A 280 7.28 -7.97 11.65
C SER A 280 5.99 -7.56 12.33
N HIS A 281 4.88 -7.60 11.59
CA HIS A 281 3.52 -7.29 12.03
C HIS A 281 3.34 -5.86 12.56
N LYS A 282 4.23 -4.92 12.12
CA LYS A 282 4.20 -3.52 12.54
C LYS A 282 3.50 -2.62 11.54
N VAL A 283 2.94 -1.54 12.07
CA VAL A 283 2.45 -0.38 11.30
C VAL A 283 3.37 0.79 11.58
N PHE A 284 4.01 1.28 10.53
CA PHE A 284 4.85 2.47 10.57
C PHE A 284 4.04 3.64 10.02
N CYS A 285 3.76 4.64 10.85
CA CYS A 285 3.05 5.84 10.43
C CYS A 285 4.05 6.92 10.01
N ILE A 286 3.80 7.52 8.85
CA ILE A 286 4.56 8.66 8.33
C ILE A 286 3.60 9.84 8.20
N ASP A 287 3.66 10.74 9.15
CA ASP A 287 2.79 11.92 9.25
C ASP A 287 3.48 13.16 8.64
N THR A 288 4.79 13.22 8.71
CA THR A 288 5.63 14.36 8.32
C THR A 288 6.91 13.90 7.60
N PRO A 289 7.58 14.81 6.86
CA PRO A 289 8.92 14.53 6.33
C PRO A 289 9.97 14.20 7.39
N ALA A 290 9.79 14.66 8.64
CA ALA A 290 10.69 14.34 9.74
C ALA A 290 10.63 12.86 10.15
N ASP A 291 9.42 12.27 10.16
CA ASP A 291 9.24 10.85 10.46
C ASP A 291 9.98 9.96 9.46
N LEU A 292 9.96 10.38 8.19
CA LEU A 292 10.66 9.66 7.13
C LEU A 292 12.18 9.64 7.36
N LYS A 293 12.76 10.76 7.81
CA LYS A 293 14.19 10.85 8.12
C LYS A 293 14.58 9.96 9.30
N THR A 294 13.77 9.96 10.36
CA THR A 294 13.98 9.08 11.52
C THR A 294 13.90 7.61 11.14
N PHE A 295 13.04 7.28 10.19
CA PHE A 295 12.89 5.92 9.69
C PHE A 295 14.12 5.42 8.88
N LEU A 296 14.85 6.32 8.23
CA LEU A 296 16.02 6.01 7.41
C LEU A 296 17.33 5.88 8.22
N GLN A 297 17.33 6.36 9.47
CA GLN A 297 18.44 6.22 10.42
C GLN A 297 18.43 4.85 11.08
#